data_3879898c5304b0b2b0ab0b8cb26dd5be
#
_entry.id   3879898c5304b0b2b0ab0b8cb26dd5be
#
_cell.length_a   1.000
_cell.length_b   1.000
_cell.length_c   1.000
_cell.angle_alpha   90.00
_cell.angle_beta   90.00
_cell.angle_gamma   90.00
#
_symmetry.space_group_name_H-M   'P 1'
#
loop_
_entity.id
_entity.type
_entity.pdbx_description
1 polymer ?
#
loop_
_entity_poly.entity_id
_entity_poly.type
_entity_poly.pdbx_seq_one_letter_code
_entity_poly.pdbx_strand_id
1 'polypeptide(L)'
;MNLSRRNLIQRLVGGCAAAGLAQASPADKPGEKAFNLSLRNGLLESKDNTLRVRRGERVELRFSTDRPIQLHLHGYDIEAGASPESPATISFTADIPGRFPVSEHAHGKGHHHRAVLYLEVHP
;
A
#
# COMPACT_ATOMS: atom_id res chain seq x y z
N MET A 1 -57.97 -12.75 50.67
CA MET A 1 -57.67 -13.65 49.53
C MET A 1 -56.74 -12.97 48.59
N ASN A 2 -55.52 -13.28 48.74
CA ASN A 2 -54.47 -12.58 48.04
C ASN A 2 -53.82 -13.47 47.00
N LEU A 3 -54.11 -13.18 45.78
CA LEU A 3 -53.38 -13.72 44.68
C LEU A 3 -52.16 -12.83 44.39
N SER A 4 -51.10 -13.22 44.98
CA SER A 4 -49.81 -12.62 44.69
C SER A 4 -49.36 -13.09 43.31
N ARG A 5 -49.51 -12.26 42.34
CA ARG A 5 -48.91 -12.47 41.04
C ARG A 5 -47.49 -11.93 41.05
N ARG A 6 -46.59 -12.83 41.25
CA ARG A 6 -45.17 -12.56 41.05
C ARG A 6 -44.91 -12.47 39.56
N ASN A 7 -44.80 -11.27 39.06
CA ASN A 7 -44.28 -11.04 37.74
C ASN A 7 -42.77 -11.29 37.76
N LEU A 8 -42.41 -12.41 37.23
CA LEU A 8 -41.03 -12.72 36.93
C LEU A 8 -40.65 -11.93 35.71
N ILE A 9 -40.02 -10.81 35.93
CA ILE A 9 -39.40 -10.05 34.84
C ILE A 9 -38.10 -10.74 34.50
N GLN A 10 -38.13 -11.54 33.47
CA GLN A 10 -36.91 -12.02 32.84
C GLN A 10 -36.23 -10.83 32.14
N ARG A 11 -35.22 -10.35 32.76
CA ARG A 11 -34.30 -9.42 32.09
C ARG A 11 -33.49 -10.23 31.08
N LEU A 12 -33.87 -10.13 29.83
CA LEU A 12 -33.00 -10.47 28.72
C LEU A 12 -31.85 -9.47 28.70
N VAL A 13 -30.74 -9.87 29.28
CA VAL A 13 -29.47 -9.17 29.05
C VAL A 13 -29.03 -9.57 27.66
N GLY A 14 -29.45 -8.77 26.69
CA GLY A 14 -28.88 -8.85 25.35
C GLY A 14 -27.43 -8.38 25.42
N GLY A 15 -26.54 -9.34 25.55
CA GLY A 15 -25.11 -9.07 25.33
C GLY A 15 -24.92 -8.71 23.87
N CYS A 16 -24.84 -7.44 23.55
CA CYS A 16 -24.25 -7.01 22.29
C CYS A 16 -22.77 -7.34 22.36
N ALA A 17 -22.39 -8.51 21.93
CA ALA A 17 -21.03 -8.76 21.52
C ALA A 17 -20.79 -7.91 20.28
N ALA A 18 -20.23 -6.73 20.46
CA ALA A 18 -19.62 -6.01 19.36
C ALA A 18 -18.43 -6.83 18.90
N ALA A 19 -18.64 -7.70 17.94
CA ALA A 19 -17.54 -8.31 17.21
C ALA A 19 -16.88 -7.18 16.45
N GLY A 20 -15.79 -6.65 17.01
CA GLY A 20 -14.91 -5.76 16.29
C GLY A 20 -14.36 -6.53 15.10
N LEU A 21 -14.86 -6.23 13.92
CA LEU A 21 -14.27 -6.68 12.68
C LEU A 21 -12.93 -5.98 12.57
N ALA A 22 -11.87 -6.65 12.99
CA ALA A 22 -10.52 -6.24 12.61
C ALA A 22 -10.44 -6.36 11.10
N GLN A 23 -10.53 -5.24 10.41
CA GLN A 23 -10.25 -5.21 8.99
C GLN A 23 -8.76 -5.43 8.82
N ALA A 24 -8.37 -6.63 8.40
CA ALA A 24 -7.03 -6.89 7.95
C ALA A 24 -6.70 -5.92 6.82
N SER A 25 -5.62 -5.17 6.96
CA SER A 25 -5.11 -4.34 5.89
C SER A 25 -4.87 -5.22 4.67
N PRO A 26 -5.12 -4.73 3.44
CA PRO A 26 -4.91 -5.52 2.22
C PRO A 26 -3.51 -6.10 2.05
N ALA A 27 -2.54 -5.59 2.84
CA ALA A 27 -1.15 -6.02 2.86
C ALA A 27 -0.89 -7.38 3.53
N ASP A 28 -1.86 -7.94 4.25
CA ASP A 28 -1.66 -9.15 5.07
C ASP A 28 -2.06 -10.45 4.36
N LYS A 29 -2.39 -10.41 3.08
CA LYS A 29 -2.66 -11.62 2.33
C LYS A 29 -1.35 -12.31 1.95
N PRO A 30 -1.18 -13.61 2.24
CA PRO A 30 -0.02 -14.36 1.79
C PRO A 30 0.18 -14.22 0.27
N GLY A 31 1.40 -13.84 -0.15
CA GLY A 31 1.73 -13.63 -1.55
C GLY A 31 1.38 -12.25 -2.12
N GLU A 32 0.84 -11.35 -1.31
CA GLU A 32 0.63 -9.94 -1.69
C GLU A 32 1.45 -9.01 -0.80
N LYS A 33 2.05 -7.99 -1.42
CA LYS A 33 2.80 -6.92 -0.75
C LYS A 33 2.31 -5.56 -1.23
N ALA A 34 1.88 -4.70 -0.31
CA ALA A 34 1.50 -3.33 -0.60
C ALA A 34 2.40 -2.35 0.15
N PHE A 35 2.90 -1.35 -0.56
CA PHE A 35 3.76 -0.31 0.00
C PHE A 35 3.14 1.06 -0.24
N ASN A 36 2.98 1.84 0.83
CA ASN A 36 2.58 3.23 0.75
C ASN A 36 3.83 4.11 0.79
N LEU A 37 4.06 4.87 -0.26
CA LEU A 37 5.29 5.60 -0.53
C LEU A 37 4.97 7.08 -0.67
N SER A 38 5.55 7.91 0.19
CA SER A 38 5.36 9.36 0.16
C SER A 38 6.61 10.04 -0.41
N LEU A 39 6.41 10.83 -1.44
CA LEU A 39 7.45 11.60 -2.11
C LEU A 39 7.29 13.09 -1.79
N ARG A 40 8.38 13.71 -1.38
CA ARG A 40 8.46 15.16 -1.20
C ARG A 40 9.62 15.71 -2.02
N ASN A 41 9.35 16.66 -2.91
CA ASN A 41 10.32 17.18 -3.88
C ASN A 41 11.02 16.07 -4.69
N GLY A 42 10.29 15.01 -5.05
CA GLY A 42 10.83 13.86 -5.76
C GLY A 42 11.72 12.94 -4.93
N LEU A 43 11.76 13.11 -3.61
CA LEU A 43 12.51 12.28 -2.67
C LEU A 43 11.57 11.44 -1.83
N LEU A 44 11.93 10.18 -1.61
CA LEU A 44 11.22 9.32 -0.69
C LEU A 44 11.41 9.84 0.75
N GLU A 45 10.31 9.98 1.50
CA GLU A 45 10.36 10.43 2.89
C GLU A 45 10.94 9.38 3.84
N SER A 46 10.97 8.11 3.44
CA SER A 46 11.60 7.04 4.20
C SER A 46 13.13 7.04 4.06
N LYS A 47 13.83 6.71 5.15
CA LYS A 47 15.30 6.54 5.12
C LYS A 47 15.73 5.29 4.35
N ASP A 48 14.92 4.23 4.39
CA ASP A 48 15.14 3.03 3.59
C ASP A 48 14.45 3.21 2.23
N ASN A 49 15.26 3.30 1.20
CA ASN A 49 14.79 3.44 -0.18
C ASN A 49 14.82 2.09 -0.95
N THR A 50 14.90 0.98 -0.24
CA THR A 50 14.91 -0.35 -0.85
C THR A 50 13.72 -1.17 -0.37
N LEU A 51 12.88 -1.57 -1.32
CA LEU A 51 11.76 -2.47 -1.07
C LEU A 51 12.17 -3.89 -1.41
N ARG A 52 11.88 -4.83 -0.53
CA ARG A 52 12.25 -6.24 -0.70
C ARG A 52 11.00 -7.10 -0.81
N VAL A 53 10.93 -7.85 -1.89
CA VAL A 53 9.86 -8.81 -2.16
C VAL A 53 10.45 -10.13 -2.63
N ARG A 54 9.64 -11.16 -2.65
CA ARG A 54 10.02 -12.47 -3.18
C ARG A 54 9.45 -12.69 -4.57
N ARG A 55 10.13 -13.48 -5.34
CA ARG A 55 9.65 -13.91 -6.65
C ARG A 55 8.27 -14.57 -6.52
N GLY A 56 7.35 -14.16 -7.40
CA GLY A 56 5.98 -14.64 -7.44
C GLY A 56 4.99 -13.85 -6.60
N GLU A 57 5.45 -12.94 -5.73
CA GLU A 57 4.57 -12.07 -4.96
C GLU A 57 3.89 -11.03 -5.85
N ARG A 58 2.64 -10.76 -5.57
CA ARG A 58 1.91 -9.64 -6.16
C ARG A 58 2.25 -8.38 -5.38
N VAL A 59 2.72 -7.38 -6.10
CA VAL A 59 3.23 -6.14 -5.50
C VAL A 59 2.35 -4.97 -5.93
N GLU A 60 2.03 -4.11 -4.97
CA GLU A 60 1.34 -2.86 -5.20
C GLU A 60 2.14 -1.71 -4.57
N LEU A 61 2.57 -0.77 -5.40
CA LEU A 61 3.27 0.44 -4.98
C LEU A 61 2.32 1.63 -5.13
N ARG A 62 1.98 2.27 -4.02
CA ARG A 62 1.12 3.45 -3.97
C ARG A 62 1.96 4.68 -3.67
N PHE A 63 2.03 5.61 -4.61
CA PHE A 63 2.80 6.84 -4.49
C PHE A 63 1.90 8.03 -4.25
N SER A 64 2.12 8.73 -3.15
CA SER A 64 1.64 10.08 -2.91
C SER A 64 2.77 11.08 -3.13
N THR A 65 2.46 12.26 -3.63
CA THR A 65 3.47 13.27 -3.98
C THR A 65 2.97 14.69 -3.73
N ASP A 66 3.88 15.61 -3.46
CA ASP A 66 3.58 17.03 -3.28
C ASP A 66 3.61 17.84 -4.60
N ARG A 67 3.98 17.22 -5.71
CA ARG A 67 4.02 17.82 -7.04
C ARG A 67 3.76 16.79 -8.14
N PRO A 68 3.33 17.21 -9.35
CA PRO A 68 3.19 16.28 -10.46
C PRO A 68 4.53 15.66 -10.83
N ILE A 69 4.54 14.33 -10.94
CA ILE A 69 5.72 13.54 -11.35
C ILE A 69 5.31 12.40 -12.26
N GLN A 70 6.26 11.94 -13.06
CA GLN A 70 6.15 10.71 -13.83
C GLN A 70 7.15 9.70 -13.29
N LEU A 71 6.67 8.52 -12.93
CA LEU A 71 7.47 7.43 -12.36
C LEU A 71 7.62 6.30 -13.37
N HIS A 72 8.79 5.69 -13.39
CA HIS A 72 9.09 4.54 -14.22
C HIS A 72 9.74 3.44 -13.40
N LEU A 73 9.13 2.27 -13.33
CA LEU A 73 9.72 1.05 -12.77
C LEU A 73 10.48 0.33 -13.89
N HIS A 74 11.80 0.46 -13.85
CA HIS A 74 12.68 -0.20 -14.81
C HIS A 74 12.65 -1.72 -14.64
N GLY A 75 12.90 -2.45 -15.71
CA GLY A 75 12.88 -3.91 -15.73
C GLY A 75 11.51 -4.53 -15.95
N TYR A 76 10.48 -3.95 -15.34
CA TYR A 76 9.06 -4.30 -15.57
C TYR A 76 8.39 -3.39 -16.59
N ASP A 77 9.05 -2.29 -16.94
CA ASP A 77 8.62 -1.31 -17.93
C ASP A 77 7.22 -0.74 -17.67
N ILE A 78 6.99 -0.32 -16.42
CA ILE A 78 5.71 0.26 -15.99
C ILE A 78 5.91 1.73 -15.67
N GLU A 79 5.10 2.58 -16.29
CA GLU A 79 5.06 4.01 -16.04
C GLU A 79 3.77 4.41 -15.33
N ALA A 80 3.85 5.40 -14.44
CA ALA A 80 2.70 5.96 -13.76
C ALA A 80 2.91 7.43 -13.44
N GLY A 81 1.91 8.25 -13.72
CA GLY A 81 1.86 9.65 -13.33
C GLY A 81 1.19 9.83 -11.97
N ALA A 82 1.77 10.64 -11.11
CA ALA A 82 1.20 11.03 -9.83
C ALA A 82 1.14 12.54 -9.69
N SER A 83 0.14 13.03 -8.97
CA SER A 83 0.00 14.43 -8.58
C SER A 83 -0.54 14.50 -7.14
N PRO A 84 -0.51 15.70 -6.50
CA PRO A 84 -1.08 15.84 -5.16
C PRO A 84 -2.54 15.43 -5.05
N GLU A 85 -3.32 15.62 -6.12
CA GLU A 85 -4.74 15.28 -6.18
C GLU A 85 -5.00 13.84 -6.64
N SER A 86 -4.02 13.21 -7.29
CA SER A 86 -4.16 11.89 -7.91
C SER A 86 -2.92 11.03 -7.65
N PRO A 87 -2.90 10.29 -6.53
CA PRO A 87 -1.82 9.34 -6.25
C PRO A 87 -1.70 8.28 -7.36
N ALA A 88 -0.49 7.80 -7.60
CA ALA A 88 -0.23 6.72 -8.55
C ALA A 88 -0.20 5.36 -7.86
N THR A 89 -0.70 4.35 -8.55
CA THR A 89 -0.59 2.95 -8.13
C THR A 89 0.06 2.14 -9.24
N ILE A 90 1.15 1.45 -8.92
CA ILE A 90 1.81 0.47 -9.78
C ILE A 90 1.56 -0.91 -9.21
N SER A 91 0.88 -1.77 -9.98
CA SER A 91 0.56 -3.15 -9.58
C SER A 91 1.16 -4.13 -10.58
N PHE A 92 1.88 -5.12 -10.09
CA PHE A 92 2.54 -6.13 -10.92
C PHE A 92 2.82 -7.40 -10.12
N THR A 93 3.18 -8.48 -10.81
CA THR A 93 3.72 -9.68 -10.20
C THR A 93 5.24 -9.67 -10.31
N ALA A 94 5.93 -9.87 -9.19
CA ALA A 94 7.39 -9.86 -9.11
C ALA A 94 7.96 -11.19 -9.63
N ASP A 95 7.91 -11.41 -10.94
CA ASP A 95 8.32 -12.67 -11.59
C ASP A 95 9.77 -12.67 -12.06
N ILE A 96 10.45 -11.53 -12.10
CA ILE A 96 11.83 -11.36 -12.50
C ILE A 96 12.69 -11.06 -11.27
N PRO A 97 13.59 -11.96 -10.83
CA PRO A 97 14.53 -11.66 -9.76
C PRO A 97 15.54 -10.58 -10.18
N GLY A 98 15.95 -9.75 -9.22
CA GLY A 98 16.93 -8.68 -9.46
C GLY A 98 16.65 -7.43 -8.66
N ARG A 99 17.42 -6.38 -8.97
CA ARG A 99 17.27 -5.05 -8.39
C ARG A 99 16.89 -4.04 -9.48
N PHE A 100 15.75 -3.41 -9.28
CA PHE A 100 15.13 -2.53 -10.27
C PHE A 100 14.92 -1.12 -9.68
N PRO A 101 15.42 -0.06 -10.33
CA PRO A 101 15.14 1.29 -9.87
C PRO A 101 13.71 1.72 -10.28
N VAL A 102 13.07 2.47 -9.40
CA VAL A 102 11.95 3.35 -9.75
C VAL A 102 12.52 4.75 -9.88
N SER A 103 12.43 5.33 -11.06
CA SER A 103 13.00 6.63 -11.37
C SER A 103 11.90 7.65 -11.64
N GLU A 104 12.20 8.91 -11.32
CA GLU A 104 11.42 10.05 -11.78
C GLU A 104 11.87 10.47 -13.16
N HIS A 105 10.92 10.64 -14.08
CA HIS A 105 11.14 11.31 -15.37
C HIS A 105 10.84 12.80 -15.20
N ALA A 106 11.86 13.62 -15.19
CA ALA A 106 11.69 15.06 -15.23
C ALA A 106 11.43 15.50 -16.69
N HIS A 107 10.35 16.21 -16.91
CA HIS A 107 10.12 16.92 -18.16
C HIS A 107 11.05 18.15 -18.21
N GLY A 108 12.16 18.05 -18.92
CA GLY A 108 13.12 19.14 -19.08
C GLY A 108 14.41 18.72 -19.78
N LYS A 109 15.17 19.70 -20.28
CA LYS A 109 16.46 19.49 -20.94
C LYS A 109 17.49 18.96 -19.94
N GLY A 110 17.58 17.67 -19.82
CA GLY A 110 18.51 16.95 -18.95
C GLY A 110 17.88 15.65 -18.54
N HIS A 111 18.29 14.57 -19.18
CA HIS A 111 17.82 13.20 -18.85
C HIS A 111 18.46 12.76 -17.53
N HIS A 112 18.07 13.41 -16.43
CA HIS A 112 18.45 12.94 -15.11
C HIS A 112 17.43 11.95 -14.61
N HIS A 113 17.64 10.67 -14.94
CA HIS A 113 16.92 9.56 -14.34
C HIS A 113 17.43 9.40 -12.90
N ARG A 114 16.79 10.08 -11.98
CA ARG A 114 17.11 9.92 -10.57
C ARG A 114 16.29 8.78 -10.01
N ALA A 115 16.96 7.77 -9.49
CA ALA A 115 16.29 6.71 -8.76
C ALA A 115 15.67 7.26 -7.46
N VAL A 116 14.38 7.06 -7.29
CA VAL A 116 13.62 7.42 -6.10
C VAL A 116 13.75 6.31 -5.06
N LEU A 117 13.65 5.07 -5.52
CA LEU A 117 13.81 3.88 -4.71
C LEU A 117 14.26 2.69 -5.58
N TYR A 118 14.60 1.61 -4.92
CA TYR A 118 14.95 0.34 -5.55
C TYR A 118 14.00 -0.76 -5.09
N LEU A 119 13.57 -1.58 -6.04
CA LEU A 119 12.85 -2.81 -5.78
C LEU A 119 13.82 -3.99 -5.91
N GLU A 120 13.98 -4.77 -4.86
CA GLU A 120 14.72 -6.02 -4.87
C GLU A 120 13.74 -7.20 -4.87
N VAL A 121 13.82 -8.02 -5.91
CA VAL A 121 13.07 -9.26 -6.04
C VAL A 121 14.02 -10.42 -5.78
N HIS A 122 13.83 -11.09 -4.65
CA HIS A 122 14.60 -12.24 -4.25
C HIS A 122 14.01 -13.53 -4.84
N PRO A 123 14.87 -14.47 -5.28
CA PRO A 123 14.42 -15.73 -5.83
C PRO A 123 13.64 -16.60 -4.86
#